data_ca03007607dc3d875b9f33037fcb5423
#
_entry.id   ca03007607dc3d875b9f33037fcb5423
#
_cell.length_a   1.000
_cell.length_b   1.000
_cell.length_c   1.000
_cell.angle_alpha   90.00
_cell.angle_beta   90.00
_cell.angle_gamma   90.00
#
_symmetry.space_group_name_H-M   'P 1'
#
loop_
_entity.id
_entity.type
_entity.pdbx_description
1 polymer ?
#
loop_
_entity_poly.entity_id
_entity_poly.type
_entity_poly.pdbx_seq_one_letter_code
_entity_poly.pdbx_strand_id
1 'polypeptide(L)'
;MEFKYAPMFQLGKDETEYYLLTKDHVSVSEFEGHPILKVDADGLTMMAQQAFHDVSFMLRRTHNEQVAKILRDPEASANDKYVALTFLRNAEVAAKGQLPLCQDTGTAIIHGEKGQQVWTGFCDEEALSRGVFNTYTECNLRYSQNAPLDMYNEVNTKCNLPAQIDIEATHGMEYNFLCVTKGGGSANKTYLYQETKARIQNEGTLIPFLVEKMKSLGTAACPPYHIAIVIGGTSAEKNLLTVKLASTHYYDSLPTTGDETGRAFRDIELEKRLLQEAYKIGLGAQFGGKYMAHDVRVVRLPRHGASCPIGLGVSCSADRNIKCKINKDGIWIEKMDNNPASLIPAELRNAGEGDAVRIDLNQPMADVCKILTKYPIGTRLSLNGTIIVGRDIAHAKIKARLDAGEPMPEYLKNHPIYYAGPAKTPAGMACGSMGPTTAGRMGPYVDEFQDHGGSLIMLAKGNRSIDVTNACQKHGGFYLGSIGGPAAILAQENIKAIECVEYPELGMEAIWKIEVENFPAFILVDDKGNDFFKQLKPCAGCTIL
;
A
#
# COMPACT_ATOMS: atom_id res chain seq x y z
N MET A 1 -48.80 -6.03 2.71
CA MET A 1 -47.33 -6.26 2.95
C MET A 1 -47.00 -5.63 4.27
N GLU A 2 -46.43 -6.37 5.20
CA GLU A 2 -46.01 -5.87 6.50
C GLU A 2 -44.61 -5.28 6.42
N PHE A 3 -44.36 -4.12 7.04
CA PHE A 3 -43.02 -3.54 7.10
C PHE A 3 -42.09 -4.40 7.94
N LYS A 4 -40.97 -4.84 7.37
CA LYS A 4 -39.89 -5.54 8.09
C LYS A 4 -38.58 -4.84 7.77
N TYR A 5 -37.92 -4.31 8.82
CA TYR A 5 -36.59 -3.73 8.67
C TYR A 5 -35.53 -4.82 8.85
N ALA A 6 -34.53 -4.80 7.94
CA ALA A 6 -33.31 -5.59 8.08
C ALA A 6 -32.12 -4.69 7.68
N PRO A 7 -31.05 -4.59 8.50
CA PRO A 7 -29.86 -3.84 8.11
C PRO A 7 -29.17 -4.53 6.93
N MET A 8 -28.61 -3.72 6.01
CA MET A 8 -27.90 -4.25 4.86
C MET A 8 -26.66 -5.05 5.28
N PHE A 9 -25.89 -4.56 6.25
CA PHE A 9 -24.70 -5.22 6.77
C PHE A 9 -25.03 -5.87 8.11
N GLN A 10 -25.15 -7.19 8.12
CA GLN A 10 -25.41 -8.00 9.30
C GLN A 10 -24.10 -8.66 9.72
N LEU A 11 -23.26 -7.92 10.46
CA LEU A 11 -21.97 -8.42 10.92
C LEU A 11 -22.17 -9.43 12.07
N GLY A 12 -21.34 -10.47 12.07
CA GLY A 12 -21.20 -11.40 13.18
C GLY A 12 -20.47 -10.79 14.37
N LYS A 13 -20.19 -11.63 15.37
CA LYS A 13 -19.42 -11.20 16.54
C LYS A 13 -18.01 -10.75 16.16
N ASP A 14 -17.56 -9.65 16.75
CA ASP A 14 -16.18 -9.20 16.61
C ASP A 14 -15.25 -10.06 17.48
N GLU A 15 -14.35 -10.81 16.84
CA GLU A 15 -13.36 -11.69 17.49
C GLU A 15 -11.99 -11.00 17.65
N THR A 16 -11.90 -9.69 17.38
CA THR A 16 -10.65 -8.92 17.47
C THR A 16 -10.14 -8.87 18.91
N GLU A 17 -8.86 -9.14 19.12
CA GLU A 17 -8.20 -8.93 20.39
C GLU A 17 -7.85 -7.46 20.58
N TYR A 18 -8.23 -6.89 21.73
CA TYR A 18 -7.96 -5.51 22.08
C TYR A 18 -7.10 -5.42 23.34
N TYR A 19 -6.35 -4.32 23.46
CA TYR A 19 -5.79 -3.89 24.73
C TYR A 19 -6.45 -2.60 25.20
N LEU A 20 -6.49 -2.41 26.50
CA LEU A 20 -7.03 -1.20 27.10
C LEU A 20 -6.01 -0.07 27.01
N LEU A 21 -6.37 1.04 26.30
CA LEU A 21 -5.57 2.24 26.25
C LEU A 21 -5.72 3.06 27.52
N THR A 22 -6.96 3.37 27.90
CA THR A 22 -7.27 4.13 29.13
C THR A 22 -8.73 3.96 29.54
N LYS A 23 -9.01 4.23 30.84
CA LYS A 23 -10.36 4.33 31.40
C LYS A 23 -10.75 5.78 31.72
N ASP A 24 -9.82 6.73 31.63
CA ASP A 24 -9.99 8.04 32.24
C ASP A 24 -10.91 8.99 31.46
N HIS A 25 -11.13 8.75 30.17
CA HIS A 25 -11.87 9.64 29.27
C HIS A 25 -13.29 9.17 28.98
N VAL A 26 -13.80 8.21 29.76
CA VAL A 26 -15.14 7.68 29.60
C VAL A 26 -15.90 7.71 30.93
N SER A 27 -17.19 7.99 30.86
CA SER A 27 -18.09 7.92 32.02
C SER A 27 -19.50 7.60 31.55
N VAL A 28 -20.34 7.14 32.46
CA VAL A 28 -21.76 6.88 32.16
C VAL A 28 -22.61 7.86 32.97
N SER A 29 -23.52 8.52 32.26
CA SER A 29 -24.58 9.36 32.84
C SER A 29 -25.94 8.79 32.46
N GLU A 30 -27.00 9.30 33.07
CA GLU A 30 -28.38 8.94 32.74
C GLU A 30 -29.11 10.14 32.15
N PHE A 31 -29.85 9.90 31.07
CA PHE A 31 -30.76 10.87 30.49
C PHE A 31 -32.12 10.21 30.23
N GLU A 32 -33.17 10.73 30.84
CA GLU A 32 -34.54 10.21 30.72
C GLU A 32 -34.65 8.69 31.01
N GLY A 33 -33.91 8.17 31.99
CA GLY A 33 -33.89 6.75 32.35
C GLY A 33 -33.05 5.87 31.43
N HIS A 34 -32.33 6.45 30.47
CA HIS A 34 -31.44 5.73 29.57
C HIS A 34 -29.97 6.02 29.91
N PRO A 35 -29.09 4.99 29.95
CA PRO A 35 -27.68 5.20 30.16
C PRO A 35 -27.07 5.86 28.91
N ILE A 36 -26.22 6.87 29.12
CA ILE A 36 -25.49 7.59 28.09
C ILE A 36 -24.00 7.48 28.36
N LEU A 37 -23.25 6.95 27.41
CA LEU A 37 -21.79 6.96 27.43
C LEU A 37 -21.29 8.37 27.08
N LYS A 38 -20.56 8.96 28.01
CA LYS A 38 -19.84 10.23 27.76
C LYS A 38 -18.39 9.95 27.43
N VAL A 39 -17.89 10.60 26.40
CA VAL A 39 -16.48 10.51 25.95
C VAL A 39 -15.92 11.92 25.87
N ASP A 40 -14.75 12.15 26.43
CA ASP A 40 -14.06 13.44 26.38
C ASP A 40 -13.27 13.59 25.07
N ALA A 41 -13.06 14.85 24.63
CA ALA A 41 -12.31 15.16 23.41
C ALA A 41 -10.88 14.59 23.42
N ASP A 42 -10.20 14.68 24.56
CA ASP A 42 -8.84 14.15 24.72
C ASP A 42 -8.82 12.62 24.56
N GLY A 43 -9.89 11.93 24.94
CA GLY A 43 -10.03 10.49 24.73
C GLY A 43 -10.08 10.11 23.26
N LEU A 44 -10.86 10.83 22.43
CA LEU A 44 -10.85 10.62 20.97
C LEU A 44 -9.51 10.98 20.33
N THR A 45 -8.89 12.07 20.76
CA THR A 45 -7.56 12.49 20.30
C THR A 45 -6.52 11.42 20.63
N MET A 46 -6.49 10.93 21.87
CA MET A 46 -5.55 9.90 22.31
C MET A 46 -5.77 8.58 21.57
N MET A 47 -7.02 8.17 21.37
CA MET A 47 -7.35 6.97 20.59
C MET A 47 -6.84 7.07 19.16
N ALA A 48 -7.13 8.16 18.44
CA ALA A 48 -6.68 8.35 17.08
C ALA A 48 -5.15 8.42 16.97
N GLN A 49 -4.49 9.15 17.89
CA GLN A 49 -3.03 9.24 17.95
C GLN A 49 -2.39 7.86 18.10
N GLN A 50 -2.86 7.04 19.05
CA GLN A 50 -2.34 5.71 19.29
C GLN A 50 -2.63 4.76 18.12
N ALA A 51 -3.84 4.80 17.56
CA ALA A 51 -4.22 3.97 16.43
C ALA A 51 -3.34 4.23 15.20
N PHE A 52 -3.13 5.50 14.85
CA PHE A 52 -2.27 5.87 13.72
C PHE A 52 -0.79 5.64 13.98
N HIS A 53 -0.35 5.73 15.25
CA HIS A 53 0.98 5.27 15.64
C HIS A 53 1.12 3.77 15.36
N ASP A 54 0.29 2.94 15.97
CA ASP A 54 0.41 1.48 15.89
C ASP A 54 0.34 0.98 14.46
N VAL A 55 -0.60 1.47 13.66
CA VAL A 55 -0.75 1.05 12.25
C VAL A 55 0.38 1.54 11.34
N SER A 56 1.14 2.55 11.73
CA SER A 56 2.29 3.02 10.96
C SER A 56 3.53 2.13 11.16
N PHE A 57 3.61 1.43 12.28
CA PHE A 57 4.78 0.66 12.69
C PHE A 57 4.54 -0.85 12.79
N MET A 58 3.29 -1.29 12.91
CA MET A 58 2.93 -2.70 13.10
C MET A 58 1.83 -3.12 12.13
N LEU A 59 1.79 -4.41 11.82
CA LEU A 59 0.75 -5.06 11.02
C LEU A 59 -0.03 -6.05 11.87
N ARG A 60 -1.21 -6.46 11.39
CA ARG A 60 -1.95 -7.57 12.02
C ARG A 60 -1.16 -8.86 11.98
N ARG A 61 -1.25 -9.64 13.04
CA ARG A 61 -0.65 -10.98 13.11
C ARG A 61 -1.10 -11.88 11.96
N THR A 62 -2.39 -11.84 11.63
CA THR A 62 -2.97 -12.63 10.53
C THR A 62 -2.38 -12.28 9.17
N HIS A 63 -2.10 -11.00 8.90
CA HIS A 63 -1.39 -10.58 7.69
C HIS A 63 0.04 -11.13 7.65
N ASN A 64 0.80 -10.97 8.73
CA ASN A 64 2.17 -11.49 8.80
C ASN A 64 2.23 -13.03 8.66
N GLU A 65 1.23 -13.74 9.16
CA GLU A 65 1.09 -15.19 8.97
C GLU A 65 0.84 -15.58 7.51
N GLN A 66 0.03 -14.80 6.77
CA GLN A 66 -0.14 -15.00 5.33
C GLN A 66 1.17 -14.76 4.56
N VAL A 67 1.95 -13.74 4.94
CA VAL A 67 3.29 -13.52 4.39
C VAL A 67 4.23 -14.70 4.70
N ALA A 68 4.24 -15.17 5.96
CA ALA A 68 5.08 -16.30 6.38
C ALA A 68 4.70 -17.62 5.69
N LYS A 69 3.43 -17.81 5.32
CA LYS A 69 2.95 -18.96 4.56
C LYS A 69 3.67 -19.09 3.21
N ILE A 70 3.99 -17.98 2.55
CA ILE A 70 4.72 -17.97 1.28
C ILE A 70 6.09 -18.63 1.41
N LEU A 71 6.77 -18.43 2.54
CA LEU A 71 8.10 -19.02 2.79
C LEU A 71 8.09 -20.55 2.82
N ARG A 72 6.96 -21.14 3.21
CA ARG A 72 6.78 -22.58 3.37
C ARG A 72 6.11 -23.25 2.16
N ASP A 73 5.58 -22.47 1.23
CA ASP A 73 4.92 -23.02 0.04
C ASP A 73 5.95 -23.52 -0.97
N PRO A 74 5.95 -24.83 -1.33
CA PRO A 74 6.84 -25.38 -2.34
C PRO A 74 6.57 -24.84 -3.75
N GLU A 75 5.35 -24.34 -4.04
CA GLU A 75 4.97 -23.75 -5.31
C GLU A 75 5.37 -22.27 -5.44
N ALA A 76 5.76 -21.62 -4.33
CA ALA A 76 6.23 -20.25 -4.35
C ALA A 76 7.56 -20.14 -5.09
N SER A 77 7.67 -19.13 -5.98
CA SER A 77 8.92 -18.84 -6.66
C SER A 77 10.02 -18.39 -5.67
N ALA A 78 11.28 -18.48 -6.09
CA ALA A 78 12.40 -17.95 -5.29
C ALA A 78 12.22 -16.43 -5.03
N ASN A 79 11.67 -15.69 -6.00
CA ASN A 79 11.37 -14.27 -5.87
C ASN A 79 10.20 -14.03 -4.89
N ASP A 80 9.10 -14.83 -4.94
CA ASP A 80 8.03 -14.76 -3.95
C ASP A 80 8.56 -14.91 -2.53
N LYS A 81 9.40 -15.95 -2.29
CA LYS A 81 9.99 -16.23 -0.97
C LYS A 81 10.91 -15.10 -0.52
N TYR A 82 11.75 -14.58 -1.41
CA TYR A 82 12.67 -13.49 -1.09
C TYR A 82 11.91 -12.21 -0.69
N VAL A 83 10.88 -11.84 -1.44
CA VAL A 83 10.04 -10.68 -1.14
C VAL A 83 9.29 -10.88 0.18
N ALA A 84 8.71 -12.06 0.41
CA ALA A 84 8.01 -12.38 1.65
C ALA A 84 8.94 -12.30 2.90
N LEU A 85 10.16 -12.84 2.79
CA LEU A 85 11.17 -12.72 3.86
C LEU A 85 11.51 -11.26 4.14
N THR A 86 11.69 -10.46 3.08
CA THR A 86 11.96 -9.03 3.19
C THR A 86 10.82 -8.29 3.88
N PHE A 87 9.56 -8.64 3.62
CA PHE A 87 8.41 -8.05 4.33
C PHE A 87 8.40 -8.37 5.82
N LEU A 88 8.66 -9.60 6.22
CA LEU A 88 8.70 -9.97 7.64
C LEU A 88 9.85 -9.27 8.37
N ARG A 89 11.02 -9.19 7.76
CA ARG A 89 12.17 -8.43 8.30
C ARG A 89 11.86 -6.94 8.40
N ASN A 90 11.19 -6.38 7.39
CA ASN A 90 10.74 -4.99 7.42
C ASN A 90 9.74 -4.74 8.57
N ALA A 91 8.79 -5.64 8.78
CA ALA A 91 7.85 -5.55 9.89
C ALA A 91 8.56 -5.61 11.25
N GLU A 92 9.60 -6.45 11.39
CA GLU A 92 10.45 -6.50 12.59
C GLU A 92 11.19 -5.18 12.85
N VAL A 93 11.76 -4.58 11.80
CA VAL A 93 12.43 -3.28 11.90
C VAL A 93 11.44 -2.19 12.30
N ALA A 94 10.28 -2.15 11.64
CA ALA A 94 9.28 -1.13 11.88
C ALA A 94 8.63 -1.24 13.27
N ALA A 95 8.43 -2.45 13.80
CA ALA A 95 7.85 -2.68 15.12
C ALA A 95 8.66 -2.07 16.29
N LYS A 96 9.90 -1.62 16.03
CA LYS A 96 10.71 -0.83 16.98
C LYS A 96 10.22 0.62 17.15
N GLY A 97 9.24 1.07 16.35
CA GLY A 97 8.60 2.39 16.47
C GLY A 97 9.42 3.59 16.00
N GLN A 98 10.48 3.38 15.23
CA GLN A 98 11.35 4.47 14.74
C GLN A 98 11.20 4.72 13.24
N LEU A 99 11.25 3.69 12.44
CA LEU A 99 11.08 3.71 10.99
C LEU A 99 9.71 3.17 10.61
N PRO A 100 8.81 3.97 10.01
CA PRO A 100 7.52 3.47 9.59
C PRO A 100 7.66 2.36 8.53
N LEU A 101 6.70 1.43 8.50
CA LEU A 101 6.65 0.28 7.60
C LEU A 101 6.93 0.64 6.13
N CYS A 102 6.35 1.74 5.68
CA CYS A 102 6.44 2.21 4.30
C CYS A 102 6.78 3.71 4.28
N GLN A 103 7.51 4.18 3.26
CA GLN A 103 7.78 5.60 3.05
C GLN A 103 6.51 6.40 2.74
N ASP A 104 5.53 5.78 2.08
CA ASP A 104 4.21 6.36 1.90
C ASP A 104 3.36 6.05 3.12
N THR A 105 3.38 6.97 4.09
CA THR A 105 2.65 6.80 5.34
C THR A 105 1.13 7.05 5.19
N GLY A 106 0.70 7.39 3.97
CA GLY A 106 -0.68 7.31 3.52
C GLY A 106 -1.57 8.46 3.94
N THR A 107 -2.78 8.45 3.39
CA THR A 107 -3.90 9.27 3.86
C THR A 107 -4.54 8.61 5.07
N ALA A 108 -4.75 9.36 6.14
CA ALA A 108 -5.47 8.91 7.32
C ALA A 108 -6.98 8.85 7.01
N ILE A 109 -7.59 7.69 7.24
CA ILE A 109 -9.03 7.44 7.03
C ILE A 109 -9.60 6.85 8.31
N ILE A 110 -10.70 7.38 8.78
CA ILE A 110 -11.43 6.91 9.96
C ILE A 110 -12.87 6.63 9.56
N HIS A 111 -13.30 5.39 9.71
CA HIS A 111 -14.69 4.99 9.63
C HIS A 111 -15.18 4.74 11.05
N GLY A 112 -16.16 5.51 11.52
CA GLY A 112 -16.71 5.44 12.87
C GLY A 112 -18.18 4.99 12.88
N GLU A 113 -18.55 4.12 13.78
CA GLU A 113 -19.93 3.73 14.09
C GLU A 113 -20.29 4.23 15.50
N LYS A 114 -20.99 5.37 15.56
CA LYS A 114 -21.35 6.03 16.82
C LYS A 114 -22.73 5.57 17.30
N GLY A 115 -22.76 4.88 18.43
CA GLY A 115 -24.02 4.53 19.10
C GLY A 115 -24.83 5.78 19.46
N GLN A 116 -26.16 5.71 19.30
CA GLN A 116 -27.05 6.84 19.60
C GLN A 116 -27.03 7.26 21.08
N GLN A 117 -26.54 6.40 21.98
CA GLN A 117 -26.35 6.69 23.39
C GLN A 117 -24.91 7.11 23.72
N VAL A 118 -24.11 7.52 22.73
CA VAL A 118 -22.77 8.09 22.91
C VAL A 118 -22.84 9.60 22.75
N TRP A 119 -22.47 10.31 23.80
CA TRP A 119 -22.43 11.76 23.82
C TRP A 119 -21.00 12.26 23.98
N THR A 120 -20.55 13.10 23.04
CA THR A 120 -19.22 13.70 23.05
C THR A 120 -19.27 15.18 23.45
N GLY A 121 -20.31 15.91 23.03
CA GLY A 121 -20.50 17.32 23.39
C GLY A 121 -19.54 18.30 22.74
N PHE A 122 -18.76 17.84 21.75
CA PHE A 122 -17.78 18.61 20.96
C PHE A 122 -17.75 18.10 19.51
N CYS A 123 -16.87 18.66 18.68
CA CYS A 123 -16.66 18.20 17.30
C CYS A 123 -15.77 16.96 17.28
N ASP A 124 -16.35 15.79 16.99
CA ASP A 124 -15.63 14.52 16.92
C ASP A 124 -14.55 14.55 15.83
N GLU A 125 -14.84 15.15 14.67
CA GLU A 125 -13.89 15.27 13.56
C GLU A 125 -12.66 16.09 13.94
N GLU A 126 -12.83 17.18 14.71
CA GLU A 126 -11.71 17.99 15.20
C GLU A 126 -10.83 17.19 16.15
N ALA A 127 -11.42 16.47 17.12
CA ALA A 127 -10.67 15.67 18.10
C ALA A 127 -9.89 14.53 17.42
N LEU A 128 -10.52 13.81 16.49
CA LEU A 128 -9.88 12.75 15.71
C LEU A 128 -8.78 13.29 14.81
N SER A 129 -9.01 14.43 14.12
CA SER A 129 -8.00 15.09 13.30
C SER A 129 -6.79 15.54 14.11
N ARG A 130 -6.98 15.99 15.35
CA ARG A 130 -5.89 16.35 16.28
C ARG A 130 -5.01 15.14 16.59
N GLY A 131 -5.59 13.97 16.81
CA GLY A 131 -4.84 12.72 17.00
C GLY A 131 -4.01 12.34 15.77
N VAL A 132 -4.58 12.47 14.56
CA VAL A 132 -3.84 12.29 13.30
C VAL A 132 -2.71 13.29 13.19
N PHE A 133 -2.96 14.59 13.42
CA PHE A 133 -1.96 15.63 13.39
C PHE A 133 -0.78 15.31 14.33
N ASN A 134 -1.05 14.96 15.58
CA ASN A 134 -0.03 14.63 16.56
C ASN A 134 0.85 13.48 16.06
N THR A 135 0.27 12.38 15.61
CA THR A 135 1.04 11.24 15.09
C THR A 135 1.94 11.63 13.92
N TYR A 136 1.40 12.34 12.92
CA TYR A 136 2.18 12.68 11.72
C TYR A 136 3.26 13.73 11.99
N THR A 137 3.11 14.58 13.00
CA THR A 137 4.09 15.60 13.36
C THR A 137 5.14 15.11 14.35
N GLU A 138 4.78 14.25 15.30
CA GLU A 138 5.66 13.74 16.36
C GLU A 138 6.46 12.50 15.93
N CYS A 139 5.85 11.61 15.13
CA CYS A 139 6.54 10.46 14.57
C CYS A 139 7.26 10.80 13.25
N ASN A 140 8.18 9.96 12.82
CA ASN A 140 8.96 10.18 11.59
C ASN A 140 8.15 9.83 10.33
N LEU A 141 6.91 10.33 10.23
CA LEU A 141 6.01 10.06 9.12
C LEU A 141 6.14 11.13 8.02
N ARG A 142 5.80 10.76 6.79
CA ARG A 142 5.83 11.63 5.63
C ARG A 142 4.48 12.32 5.43
N TYR A 143 4.49 13.62 5.15
CA TYR A 143 3.28 14.36 4.78
C TYR A 143 2.98 14.14 3.30
N SER A 144 1.83 13.56 2.99
CA SER A 144 1.44 13.20 1.62
C SER A 144 0.19 13.93 1.13
N GLN A 145 -0.43 14.78 1.97
CA GLN A 145 -1.61 15.55 1.58
C GLN A 145 -1.23 16.88 0.94
N ASN A 146 -1.84 17.16 -0.21
CA ASN A 146 -1.74 18.44 -0.91
C ASN A 146 -3.07 19.19 -0.78
N ALA A 147 -2.98 20.47 -0.47
CA ALA A 147 -4.11 21.40 -0.46
C ALA A 147 -4.20 22.12 -1.82
N PRO A 148 -5.34 22.09 -2.50
CA PRO A 148 -5.56 22.90 -3.69
C PRO A 148 -5.71 24.35 -3.28
N LEU A 149 -4.91 25.24 -3.89
CA LEU A 149 -5.04 26.69 -3.73
C LEU A 149 -6.01 27.27 -4.76
N ASP A 150 -6.02 26.67 -5.93
CA ASP A 150 -6.96 26.91 -7.02
C ASP A 150 -7.06 25.64 -7.88
N MET A 151 -7.61 25.70 -9.09
CA MET A 151 -7.79 24.54 -9.97
C MET A 151 -6.45 23.89 -10.38
N TYR A 152 -5.37 24.63 -10.42
CA TYR A 152 -4.09 24.21 -10.99
C TYR A 152 -2.92 24.22 -9.99
N ASN A 153 -3.05 24.96 -8.89
CA ASN A 153 -2.00 25.14 -7.91
C ASN A 153 -2.28 24.38 -6.62
N GLU A 154 -1.27 23.63 -6.14
CA GLU A 154 -1.33 22.85 -4.92
C GLU A 154 -0.12 23.12 -4.02
N VAL A 155 -0.30 22.98 -2.72
CA VAL A 155 0.77 23.02 -1.73
C VAL A 155 0.65 21.82 -0.78
N ASN A 156 1.78 21.28 -0.33
CA ASN A 156 1.77 20.25 0.71
C ASN A 156 1.29 20.85 2.04
N THR A 157 0.36 20.18 2.72
CA THR A 157 -0.25 20.69 3.97
C THR A 157 0.70 20.68 5.17
N LYS A 158 1.84 19.98 5.08
CA LYS A 158 2.88 19.86 6.12
C LYS A 158 2.40 19.31 7.47
N CYS A 159 1.26 18.64 7.48
CA CYS A 159 0.68 17.99 8.66
C CYS A 159 -0.14 16.73 8.33
N ASN A 160 -0.24 16.38 7.06
CA ASN A 160 -1.03 15.26 6.53
C ASN A 160 -2.55 15.37 6.76
N LEU A 161 -3.07 16.55 7.09
CA LEU A 161 -4.50 16.85 7.11
C LEU A 161 -4.92 17.49 5.77
N PRO A 162 -6.22 17.43 5.41
CA PRO A 162 -7.31 16.79 6.15
C PRO A 162 -7.23 15.26 6.12
N ALA A 163 -7.72 14.62 7.18
CA ALA A 163 -8.05 13.20 7.19
C ALA A 163 -9.44 12.99 6.55
N GLN A 164 -9.71 11.80 6.04
CA GLN A 164 -11.08 11.41 5.71
C GLN A 164 -11.74 10.82 6.96
N ILE A 165 -12.82 11.42 7.45
CA ILE A 165 -13.52 10.98 8.66
C ILE A 165 -15.00 10.85 8.33
N ASP A 166 -15.50 9.61 8.35
CA ASP A 166 -16.90 9.26 8.10
C ASP A 166 -17.47 8.60 9.36
N ILE A 167 -18.51 9.20 9.95
CA ILE A 167 -19.15 8.68 11.17
C ILE A 167 -20.59 8.35 10.85
N GLU A 168 -20.95 7.08 11.00
CA GLU A 168 -22.32 6.58 10.84
C GLU A 168 -22.98 6.40 12.21
N ALA A 169 -24.27 6.74 12.33
CA ALA A 169 -25.05 6.49 13.54
C ALA A 169 -25.50 5.03 13.62
N THR A 170 -25.37 4.42 14.79
CA THR A 170 -25.83 3.06 15.06
C THR A 170 -26.58 2.99 16.40
N HIS A 171 -27.12 1.83 16.75
CA HIS A 171 -27.77 1.64 18.04
C HIS A 171 -26.75 1.37 19.14
N GLY A 172 -27.12 1.73 20.37
CA GLY A 172 -26.42 1.32 21.58
C GLY A 172 -25.44 2.36 22.10
N MET A 173 -24.53 1.90 22.95
CA MET A 173 -23.68 2.68 23.83
C MET A 173 -22.18 2.41 23.55
N GLU A 174 -21.86 2.01 22.33
CA GLU A 174 -20.48 1.80 21.88
C GLU A 174 -20.13 2.77 20.74
N TYR A 175 -18.86 3.12 20.66
CA TYR A 175 -18.31 3.90 19.56
C TYR A 175 -17.15 3.10 18.95
N ASN A 176 -17.39 2.52 17.80
CA ASN A 176 -16.46 1.63 17.12
C ASN A 176 -15.78 2.36 15.96
N PHE A 177 -14.51 2.04 15.73
CA PHE A 177 -13.72 2.68 14.66
C PHE A 177 -12.90 1.65 13.89
N LEU A 178 -12.75 1.94 12.60
CA LEU A 178 -11.71 1.39 11.75
C LEU A 178 -10.83 2.55 11.30
N CYS A 179 -9.56 2.55 11.70
CA CYS A 179 -8.56 3.51 11.25
C CYS A 179 -7.68 2.87 10.16
N VAL A 180 -7.50 3.54 9.04
CA VAL A 180 -6.75 3.05 7.89
C VAL A 180 -5.74 4.10 7.44
N THR A 181 -4.51 3.69 7.12
CA THR A 181 -3.58 4.54 6.37
C THR A 181 -3.44 4.02 4.95
N LYS A 182 -3.99 4.74 3.98
CA LYS A 182 -4.03 4.32 2.57
C LYS A 182 -2.97 5.04 1.77
N GLY A 183 -1.93 4.32 1.32
CA GLY A 183 -0.91 4.86 0.44
C GLY A 183 -1.45 5.14 -0.97
N GLY A 184 -0.84 6.11 -1.68
CA GLY A 184 -1.26 6.52 -3.02
C GLY A 184 -1.25 5.38 -4.04
N GLY A 185 -0.31 4.44 -3.93
CA GLY A 185 -0.27 3.25 -4.80
C GLY A 185 -1.54 2.41 -4.69
N SER A 186 -2.00 2.13 -3.47
CA SER A 186 -3.24 1.37 -3.24
C SER A 186 -4.48 2.19 -3.61
N ALA A 187 -4.50 3.49 -3.28
CA ALA A 187 -5.62 4.37 -3.62
C ALA A 187 -5.84 4.43 -5.14
N ASN A 188 -4.76 4.49 -5.93
CA ASN A 188 -4.80 4.50 -7.39
C ASN A 188 -5.26 3.16 -8.02
N LYS A 189 -5.45 2.11 -7.22
CA LYS A 189 -5.95 0.81 -7.66
C LYS A 189 -7.37 0.53 -7.15
N THR A 190 -8.16 1.60 -7.02
CA THR A 190 -9.59 1.53 -6.74
C THR A 190 -10.37 1.95 -7.96
N TYR A 191 -11.24 1.06 -8.45
CA TYR A 191 -12.00 1.24 -9.68
C TYR A 191 -13.47 0.95 -9.46
N LEU A 192 -14.32 1.67 -10.21
CA LEU A 192 -15.75 1.41 -10.32
C LEU A 192 -16.11 1.21 -11.78
N TYR A 193 -16.71 0.07 -12.10
CA TYR A 193 -17.21 -0.26 -13.43
C TYR A 193 -18.74 -0.26 -13.38
N GLN A 194 -19.37 0.58 -14.20
CA GLN A 194 -20.81 0.57 -14.34
C GLN A 194 -21.18 -0.48 -15.39
N GLU A 195 -21.72 -1.58 -14.91
CA GLU A 195 -22.12 -2.74 -15.74
C GLU A 195 -23.64 -2.93 -15.72
N THR A 196 -24.11 -3.93 -16.40
CA THR A 196 -25.52 -4.33 -16.42
C THR A 196 -25.69 -5.75 -15.88
N LYS A 197 -26.94 -6.22 -15.71
CA LYS A 197 -27.22 -7.59 -15.28
C LYS A 197 -26.56 -8.64 -16.19
N ALA A 198 -26.35 -8.34 -17.47
CA ALA A 198 -25.70 -9.26 -18.40
C ALA A 198 -24.30 -9.68 -17.94
N ARG A 199 -23.57 -8.79 -17.24
CA ARG A 199 -22.23 -9.08 -16.70
C ARG A 199 -22.24 -10.15 -15.61
N ILE A 200 -23.28 -10.17 -14.77
CA ILE A 200 -23.45 -11.11 -13.65
C ILE A 200 -24.43 -12.24 -13.95
N GLN A 201 -24.66 -12.55 -15.22
CA GLN A 201 -25.64 -13.55 -15.63
C GLN A 201 -25.18 -14.97 -15.30
N ASN A 202 -23.88 -15.24 -15.47
CA ASN A 202 -23.25 -16.53 -15.17
C ASN A 202 -21.73 -16.36 -15.01
N GLU A 203 -21.05 -17.41 -14.60
CA GLU A 203 -19.58 -17.43 -14.43
C GLU A 203 -18.83 -17.10 -15.71
N GLY A 204 -19.31 -17.56 -16.87
CA GLY A 204 -18.67 -17.32 -18.18
C GLY A 204 -18.63 -15.85 -18.60
N THR A 205 -19.54 -15.01 -18.06
CA THR A 205 -19.53 -13.55 -18.30
C THR A 205 -18.81 -12.78 -17.19
N LEU A 206 -18.86 -13.25 -15.95
CA LEU A 206 -18.33 -12.53 -14.79
C LEU A 206 -16.85 -12.81 -14.57
N ILE A 207 -16.42 -14.07 -14.52
CA ILE A 207 -15.05 -14.45 -14.16
C ILE A 207 -14.02 -13.88 -15.14
N PRO A 208 -14.16 -14.00 -16.48
CA PRO A 208 -13.18 -13.41 -17.40
C PRO A 208 -13.04 -11.90 -17.26
N PHE A 209 -14.15 -11.19 -17.00
CA PHE A 209 -14.12 -9.76 -16.72
C PHE A 209 -13.33 -9.45 -15.46
N LEU A 210 -13.61 -10.13 -14.36
CA LEU A 210 -12.90 -9.89 -13.08
C LEU A 210 -11.41 -10.23 -13.19
N VAL A 211 -11.06 -11.31 -13.87
CA VAL A 211 -9.66 -11.71 -14.11
C VAL A 211 -8.92 -10.66 -14.94
N GLU A 212 -9.55 -10.12 -16.00
CA GLU A 212 -8.98 -9.02 -16.78
C GLU A 212 -8.70 -7.79 -15.90
N LYS A 213 -9.66 -7.44 -15.02
CA LYS A 213 -9.51 -6.28 -14.13
C LYS A 213 -8.47 -6.52 -13.04
N MET A 214 -8.42 -7.73 -12.45
CA MET A 214 -7.34 -8.10 -11.50
C MET A 214 -5.97 -8.04 -12.17
N LYS A 215 -5.82 -8.54 -13.40
CA LYS A 215 -4.56 -8.46 -14.14
C LYS A 215 -4.09 -7.01 -14.36
N SER A 216 -5.01 -6.08 -14.58
CA SER A 216 -4.71 -4.65 -14.77
C SER A 216 -4.21 -3.94 -13.51
N LEU A 217 -4.32 -4.56 -12.33
CA LEU A 217 -3.77 -4.00 -11.08
C LEU A 217 -2.25 -3.85 -11.18
N GLY A 218 -1.56 -4.81 -11.81
CA GLY A 218 -0.10 -4.78 -11.94
C GLY A 218 0.62 -4.80 -10.58
N THR A 219 1.85 -4.28 -10.53
CA THR A 219 2.69 -4.29 -9.32
C THR A 219 2.87 -2.92 -8.66
N ALA A 220 2.31 -1.85 -9.23
CA ALA A 220 2.52 -0.48 -8.75
C ALA A 220 2.04 -0.23 -7.31
N ALA A 221 1.05 -0.99 -6.84
CA ALA A 221 0.53 -0.91 -5.47
C ALA A 221 1.19 -1.91 -4.49
N CYS A 222 2.26 -2.59 -4.88
CA CYS A 222 3.04 -3.52 -4.06
C CYS A 222 2.26 -4.78 -3.62
N PRO A 223 2.06 -5.77 -4.51
CA PRO A 223 1.53 -7.07 -4.10
C PRO A 223 2.50 -7.81 -3.15
N PRO A 224 2.05 -8.86 -2.45
CA PRO A 224 0.75 -9.52 -2.51
C PRO A 224 -0.39 -8.64 -1.99
N TYR A 225 -1.54 -8.70 -2.66
CA TYR A 225 -2.70 -7.89 -2.34
C TYR A 225 -3.72 -8.62 -1.47
N HIS A 226 -4.44 -7.86 -0.64
CA HIS A 226 -5.81 -8.19 -0.24
C HIS A 226 -6.74 -7.55 -1.25
N ILE A 227 -7.32 -8.34 -2.14
CA ILE A 227 -8.19 -7.87 -3.23
C ILE A 227 -9.62 -7.82 -2.71
N ALA A 228 -10.31 -6.70 -2.91
CA ALA A 228 -11.72 -6.56 -2.64
C ALA A 228 -12.50 -6.31 -3.92
N ILE A 229 -13.56 -7.09 -4.12
CA ILE A 229 -14.49 -6.95 -5.23
C ILE A 229 -15.90 -6.81 -4.64
N VAL A 230 -16.61 -5.78 -5.06
CA VAL A 230 -17.98 -5.53 -4.61
C VAL A 230 -18.91 -5.47 -5.82
N ILE A 231 -19.91 -6.34 -5.84
CA ILE A 231 -20.86 -6.45 -6.94
C ILE A 231 -22.23 -5.94 -6.46
N GLY A 232 -22.71 -4.87 -7.06
CA GLY A 232 -23.91 -4.17 -6.66
C GLY A 232 -23.63 -2.96 -5.77
N GLY A 233 -24.66 -2.43 -5.18
CA GLY A 233 -24.66 -1.24 -4.35
C GLY A 233 -25.88 -0.38 -4.63
N THR A 234 -26.45 0.24 -3.61
CA THR A 234 -27.55 1.18 -3.72
C THR A 234 -27.12 2.50 -4.38
N SER A 235 -25.81 2.78 -4.33
CA SER A 235 -25.17 3.91 -5.00
C SER A 235 -23.72 3.56 -5.34
N ALA A 236 -23.05 4.41 -6.14
CA ALA A 236 -21.64 4.28 -6.50
C ALA A 236 -20.73 4.44 -5.27
N GLU A 237 -21.01 5.43 -4.42
CA GLU A 237 -20.25 5.67 -3.21
C GLU A 237 -20.41 4.54 -2.18
N LYS A 238 -21.61 3.93 -2.06
CA LYS A 238 -21.79 2.76 -1.17
C LYS A 238 -21.01 1.55 -1.67
N ASN A 239 -20.94 1.34 -2.99
CA ASN A 239 -20.08 0.30 -3.57
C ASN A 239 -18.61 0.56 -3.23
N LEU A 240 -18.07 1.76 -3.51
CA LEU A 240 -16.66 2.10 -3.28
C LEU A 240 -16.27 2.09 -1.79
N LEU A 241 -17.15 2.57 -0.91
CA LEU A 241 -16.94 2.45 0.54
C LEU A 241 -16.84 0.98 0.95
N THR A 242 -17.74 0.13 0.44
CA THR A 242 -17.71 -1.31 0.71
C THR A 242 -16.42 -1.96 0.20
N VAL A 243 -15.90 -1.57 -0.98
CA VAL A 243 -14.58 -2.01 -1.49
C VAL A 243 -13.48 -1.67 -0.49
N LYS A 244 -13.45 -0.43 0.00
CA LYS A 244 -12.44 0.02 0.97
C LYS A 244 -12.47 -0.84 2.23
N LEU A 245 -13.65 -1.00 2.84
CA LEU A 245 -13.82 -1.76 4.08
C LEU A 245 -13.57 -3.27 3.87
N ALA A 246 -14.02 -3.85 2.76
CA ALA A 246 -13.74 -5.25 2.44
C ALA A 246 -12.25 -5.53 2.25
N SER A 247 -11.49 -4.57 1.69
CA SER A 247 -10.03 -4.71 1.51
C SER A 247 -9.24 -4.73 2.83
N THR A 248 -9.87 -4.35 3.94
CA THR A 248 -9.30 -4.38 5.31
C THR A 248 -9.85 -5.52 6.16
N HIS A 249 -10.59 -6.46 5.57
CA HIS A 249 -11.27 -7.57 6.24
C HIS A 249 -12.39 -7.15 7.20
N TYR A 250 -12.84 -5.90 7.15
CA TYR A 250 -13.89 -5.39 8.02
C TYR A 250 -15.21 -6.17 7.90
N TYR A 251 -15.49 -6.69 6.70
CA TYR A 251 -16.70 -7.44 6.39
C TYR A 251 -16.53 -8.97 6.43
N ASP A 252 -15.47 -9.50 7.05
CA ASP A 252 -15.21 -10.94 7.08
C ASP A 252 -16.27 -11.76 7.80
N SER A 253 -17.03 -11.15 8.73
CA SER A 253 -18.13 -11.77 9.46
C SER A 253 -19.52 -11.66 8.80
N LEU A 254 -19.62 -11.13 7.58
CA LEU A 254 -20.87 -11.10 6.83
C LEU A 254 -21.41 -12.53 6.58
N PRO A 255 -22.74 -12.70 6.44
CA PRO A 255 -23.32 -13.94 5.97
C PRO A 255 -22.71 -14.39 4.63
N THR A 256 -22.74 -15.70 4.36
CA THR A 256 -22.22 -16.28 3.11
C THR A 256 -23.30 -16.53 2.06
N THR A 257 -24.55 -16.18 2.36
CA THR A 257 -25.70 -16.29 1.46
C THR A 257 -26.57 -15.03 1.56
N GLY A 258 -27.14 -14.63 0.44
CA GLY A 258 -28.15 -13.59 0.38
C GLY A 258 -29.54 -14.10 0.80
N ASP A 259 -30.47 -13.16 0.97
CA ASP A 259 -31.90 -13.40 1.14
C ASP A 259 -32.74 -12.27 0.51
N GLU A 260 -34.05 -12.36 0.61
CA GLU A 260 -34.99 -11.39 0.02
C GLU A 260 -35.05 -10.04 0.78
N THR A 261 -34.43 -9.91 1.94
CA THR A 261 -34.36 -8.65 2.68
C THR A 261 -33.34 -7.69 2.07
N GLY A 262 -32.47 -8.16 1.17
CA GLY A 262 -31.42 -7.37 0.56
C GLY A 262 -30.16 -7.27 1.41
N ARG A 263 -29.93 -8.21 2.35
CA ARG A 263 -28.68 -8.24 3.12
C ARG A 263 -27.46 -8.46 2.24
N ALA A 264 -26.37 -7.82 2.57
CA ALA A 264 -25.06 -8.06 2.01
C ALA A 264 -24.55 -9.47 2.39
N PHE A 265 -23.79 -10.11 1.49
CA PHE A 265 -23.16 -11.38 1.79
C PHE A 265 -21.80 -11.50 1.09
N ARG A 266 -20.95 -12.40 1.60
CA ARG A 266 -19.70 -12.81 0.98
C ARG A 266 -19.90 -14.05 0.15
N ASP A 267 -19.44 -14.05 -1.10
CA ASP A 267 -19.45 -15.22 -1.97
C ASP A 267 -18.13 -15.98 -1.86
N ILE A 268 -18.06 -16.88 -0.89
CA ILE A 268 -16.84 -17.63 -0.53
C ILE A 268 -16.34 -18.51 -1.69
N GLU A 269 -17.23 -19.08 -2.49
CA GLU A 269 -16.82 -19.93 -3.62
C GLU A 269 -16.21 -19.08 -4.74
N LEU A 270 -16.79 -17.91 -5.01
CA LEU A 270 -16.22 -16.97 -5.98
C LEU A 270 -14.89 -16.39 -5.48
N GLU A 271 -14.74 -16.11 -4.17
CA GLU A 271 -13.46 -15.69 -3.55
C GLU A 271 -12.36 -16.70 -3.83
N LYS A 272 -12.60 -17.99 -3.54
CA LYS A 272 -11.65 -19.08 -3.81
C LYS A 272 -11.30 -19.17 -5.30
N ARG A 273 -12.32 -19.12 -6.16
CA ARG A 273 -12.14 -19.20 -7.61
C ARG A 273 -11.27 -18.06 -8.13
N LEU A 274 -11.53 -16.83 -7.71
CA LEU A 274 -10.76 -15.65 -8.14
C LEU A 274 -9.34 -15.65 -7.58
N LEU A 275 -9.12 -16.16 -6.37
CA LEU A 275 -7.78 -16.35 -5.85
C LEU A 275 -6.96 -17.33 -6.69
N GLN A 276 -7.57 -18.45 -7.13
CA GLN A 276 -6.91 -19.39 -8.06
C GLN A 276 -6.55 -18.70 -9.38
N GLU A 277 -7.46 -17.89 -9.94
CA GLU A 277 -7.17 -17.14 -11.16
C GLU A 277 -6.08 -16.09 -10.95
N ALA A 278 -6.02 -15.41 -9.78
CA ALA A 278 -4.94 -14.49 -9.45
C ALA A 278 -3.58 -15.18 -9.42
N TYR A 279 -3.49 -16.39 -8.87
CA TYR A 279 -2.26 -17.20 -8.88
C TYR A 279 -1.78 -17.53 -10.29
N LYS A 280 -2.68 -17.81 -11.23
CA LYS A 280 -2.35 -18.13 -12.63
C LYS A 280 -1.82 -16.93 -13.42
N ILE A 281 -2.05 -15.69 -12.97
CA ILE A 281 -1.56 -14.49 -13.67
C ILE A 281 -0.01 -14.50 -13.77
N GLY A 282 0.68 -15.10 -12.80
CA GLY A 282 2.13 -15.22 -12.80
C GLY A 282 2.88 -13.96 -12.36
N LEU A 283 2.19 -12.95 -11.86
CA LEU A 283 2.77 -11.70 -11.39
C LEU A 283 3.60 -11.88 -10.12
N GLY A 284 3.18 -12.82 -9.27
CA GLY A 284 3.81 -13.12 -7.98
C GLY A 284 3.83 -11.94 -7.02
N ALA A 285 4.67 -12.06 -6.01
CA ALA A 285 4.97 -10.99 -5.08
C ALA A 285 5.92 -9.97 -5.73
N GLN A 286 5.47 -9.29 -6.80
CA GLN A 286 6.12 -8.23 -7.60
C GLN A 286 7.08 -8.71 -8.71
N PHE A 287 7.75 -9.84 -8.59
CA PHE A 287 8.82 -10.24 -9.51
C PHE A 287 8.63 -11.67 -10.05
N GLY A 288 7.40 -12.02 -10.38
CA GLY A 288 7.03 -13.32 -10.93
C GLY A 288 6.82 -14.40 -9.89
N GLY A 289 5.84 -15.25 -10.13
CA GLY A 289 5.46 -16.34 -9.25
C GLY A 289 3.96 -16.45 -9.03
N LYS A 290 3.58 -17.08 -7.93
CA LYS A 290 2.21 -17.40 -7.56
C LYS A 290 1.49 -16.24 -6.84
N TYR A 291 2.16 -15.57 -5.91
CA TYR A 291 1.55 -14.76 -4.88
C TYR A 291 1.27 -13.30 -5.29
N MET A 292 0.44 -13.10 -6.30
CA MET A 292 -0.12 -11.77 -6.61
C MET A 292 -1.06 -11.26 -5.49
N ALA A 293 -1.75 -12.18 -4.82
CA ALA A 293 -2.69 -11.87 -3.76
C ALA A 293 -2.55 -12.85 -2.58
N HIS A 294 -2.78 -12.35 -1.37
CA HIS A 294 -2.97 -13.16 -0.18
C HIS A 294 -4.35 -13.79 -0.16
N ASP A 295 -5.35 -12.99 -0.53
CA ASP A 295 -6.75 -13.37 -0.55
C ASP A 295 -7.57 -12.45 -1.46
N VAL A 296 -8.80 -12.87 -1.74
CA VAL A 296 -9.82 -12.10 -2.45
C VAL A 296 -11.06 -12.08 -1.59
N ARG A 297 -11.68 -10.91 -1.43
CA ARG A 297 -13.00 -10.75 -0.81
C ARG A 297 -14.00 -10.37 -1.89
N VAL A 298 -15.14 -11.08 -1.93
CA VAL A 298 -16.24 -10.78 -2.83
C VAL A 298 -17.49 -10.50 -2.03
N VAL A 299 -17.91 -9.24 -2.01
CA VAL A 299 -19.13 -8.80 -1.33
C VAL A 299 -20.22 -8.52 -2.35
N ARG A 300 -21.38 -9.12 -2.13
CA ARG A 300 -22.57 -8.92 -2.95
C ARG A 300 -23.56 -8.02 -2.24
N LEU A 301 -23.92 -6.91 -2.88
CA LEU A 301 -24.88 -5.92 -2.36
C LEU A 301 -26.19 -5.92 -3.18
N PRO A 302 -27.32 -5.50 -2.56
CA PRO A 302 -28.51 -5.14 -3.31
C PRO A 302 -28.22 -3.97 -4.24
N ARG A 303 -28.95 -3.88 -5.34
CA ARG A 303 -28.73 -2.86 -6.36
C ARG A 303 -30.04 -2.38 -6.98
N HIS A 304 -30.01 -1.21 -7.61
CA HIS A 304 -31.08 -0.81 -8.52
C HIS A 304 -31.14 -1.76 -9.73
N GLY A 305 -32.33 -2.15 -10.16
CA GLY A 305 -32.51 -3.13 -11.24
C GLY A 305 -31.83 -2.77 -12.55
N ALA A 306 -31.74 -1.48 -12.87
CA ALA A 306 -31.11 -0.97 -14.10
C ALA A 306 -29.59 -0.69 -13.96
N SER A 307 -28.99 -0.85 -12.77
CA SER A 307 -27.59 -0.56 -12.51
C SER A 307 -26.90 -1.77 -11.89
N CYS A 308 -25.65 -2.02 -12.27
CA CYS A 308 -24.82 -3.06 -11.65
C CYS A 308 -23.39 -2.56 -11.49
N PRO A 309 -23.14 -1.69 -10.51
CA PRO A 309 -21.78 -1.26 -10.23
C PRO A 309 -20.94 -2.45 -9.75
N ILE A 310 -19.72 -2.55 -10.27
CA ILE A 310 -18.70 -3.51 -9.82
C ILE A 310 -17.50 -2.72 -9.40
N GLY A 311 -17.19 -2.77 -8.10
CA GLY A 311 -16.02 -2.14 -7.53
C GLY A 311 -14.87 -3.11 -7.39
N LEU A 312 -13.65 -2.64 -7.60
CA LEU A 312 -12.41 -3.38 -7.39
C LEU A 312 -11.43 -2.48 -6.65
N GLY A 313 -10.82 -2.97 -5.59
CA GLY A 313 -9.78 -2.26 -4.87
C GLY A 313 -8.84 -3.22 -4.16
N VAL A 314 -7.76 -2.66 -3.60
CA VAL A 314 -6.74 -3.45 -2.92
C VAL A 314 -6.28 -2.81 -1.62
N SER A 315 -5.89 -3.64 -0.65
CA SER A 315 -4.88 -3.31 0.33
C SER A 315 -3.55 -3.95 -0.09
N CYS A 316 -2.44 -3.24 0.09
CA CYS A 316 -1.13 -3.70 -0.39
C CYS A 316 -0.38 -4.50 0.68
N SER A 317 0.85 -4.89 0.37
CA SER A 317 1.74 -5.59 1.31
C SER A 317 2.02 -4.85 2.63
N ALA A 318 1.73 -3.54 2.69
CA ALA A 318 1.66 -2.78 3.93
C ALA A 318 0.18 -2.58 4.29
N ASP A 319 -0.46 -3.63 4.77
CA ASP A 319 -1.90 -3.66 5.10
C ASP A 319 -2.16 -2.95 6.43
N ARG A 320 -2.18 -1.61 6.38
CA ARG A 320 -2.21 -0.72 7.53
C ARG A 320 -3.63 -0.31 7.89
N ASN A 321 -4.26 -1.11 8.70
CA ASN A 321 -5.57 -0.80 9.27
C ASN A 321 -5.70 -1.41 10.67
N ILE A 322 -6.47 -0.76 11.54
CA ILE A 322 -6.60 -1.10 12.96
C ILE A 322 -8.00 -0.75 13.46
N LYS A 323 -8.57 -1.61 14.26
CA LYS A 323 -9.85 -1.37 14.94
C LYS A 323 -9.63 -0.73 16.30
N CYS A 324 -10.56 0.16 16.67
CA CYS A 324 -10.64 0.73 18.00
C CYS A 324 -12.08 0.71 18.46
N LYS A 325 -12.31 0.70 19.77
CA LYS A 325 -13.65 0.85 20.33
C LYS A 325 -13.64 1.60 21.64
N ILE A 326 -14.71 2.30 21.90
CA ILE A 326 -14.95 3.00 23.15
C ILE A 326 -16.27 2.47 23.71
N ASN A 327 -16.24 2.05 24.97
CA ASN A 327 -17.42 1.60 25.72
C ASN A 327 -17.33 2.08 27.19
N LYS A 328 -18.27 1.67 28.02
CA LYS A 328 -18.31 2.06 29.44
C LYS A 328 -17.06 1.64 30.25
N ASP A 329 -16.29 0.66 29.75
CA ASP A 329 -15.12 0.09 30.43
C ASP A 329 -13.81 0.74 30.00
N GLY A 330 -13.84 1.62 28.99
CA GLY A 330 -12.67 2.38 28.52
C GLY A 330 -12.54 2.50 27.00
N ILE A 331 -11.36 2.95 26.59
CA ILE A 331 -10.90 3.09 25.20
C ILE A 331 -9.96 1.93 24.89
N TRP A 332 -10.24 1.23 23.80
CA TRP A 332 -9.58 -0.01 23.45
C TRP A 332 -9.00 0.08 22.03
N ILE A 333 -7.80 -0.44 21.85
CA ILE A 333 -7.09 -0.52 20.57
C ILE A 333 -6.84 -1.98 20.22
N GLU A 334 -7.00 -2.37 18.96
CA GLU A 334 -6.64 -3.70 18.44
C GLU A 334 -5.16 -4.02 18.72
N LYS A 335 -4.89 -5.25 19.15
CA LYS A 335 -3.51 -5.73 19.32
C LYS A 335 -2.86 -6.03 17.98
N MET A 336 -1.84 -5.28 17.63
CA MET A 336 -1.01 -5.52 16.45
C MET A 336 0.15 -6.47 16.77
N ASP A 337 0.76 -7.04 15.73
CA ASP A 337 1.89 -7.95 15.87
C ASP A 337 3.19 -7.19 16.17
N ASN A 338 3.63 -7.23 17.39
CA ASN A 338 4.90 -6.62 17.84
C ASN A 338 6.12 -7.54 17.73
N ASN A 339 5.94 -8.80 17.31
CA ASN A 339 7.02 -9.79 17.14
C ASN A 339 6.89 -10.60 15.84
N PRO A 340 6.87 -9.94 14.67
CA PRO A 340 6.76 -10.63 13.38
C PRO A 340 7.96 -11.54 13.07
N ALA A 341 9.13 -11.28 13.63
CA ALA A 341 10.31 -12.13 13.52
C ALA A 341 10.07 -13.57 13.98
N SER A 342 9.14 -13.80 14.91
CA SER A 342 8.76 -15.14 15.38
C SER A 342 8.19 -16.04 14.28
N LEU A 343 7.72 -15.46 13.18
CA LEU A 343 7.16 -16.15 12.03
C LEU A 343 8.22 -16.58 11.01
N ILE A 344 9.42 -16.01 11.07
CA ILE A 344 10.52 -16.35 10.15
C ILE A 344 11.08 -17.71 10.54
N PRO A 345 11.13 -18.70 9.61
CA PRO A 345 11.77 -19.97 9.84
C PRO A 345 13.22 -19.79 10.32
N ALA A 346 13.65 -20.63 11.27
CA ALA A 346 14.97 -20.48 11.91
C ALA A 346 16.13 -20.50 10.90
N GLU A 347 16.02 -21.33 9.86
CA GLU A 347 16.99 -21.47 8.78
C GLU A 347 17.10 -20.23 7.88
N LEU A 348 16.05 -19.39 7.85
CA LEU A 348 16.01 -18.17 7.05
C LEU A 348 16.34 -16.90 7.85
N ARG A 349 16.46 -16.97 9.17
CA ARG A 349 16.74 -15.80 10.02
C ARG A 349 18.04 -15.10 9.64
N ASN A 350 19.08 -15.87 9.31
CA ASN A 350 20.40 -15.38 8.92
C ASN A 350 20.68 -15.60 7.42
N ALA A 351 19.64 -15.86 6.61
CA ALA A 351 19.82 -16.02 5.19
C ALA A 351 20.32 -14.71 4.58
N GLY A 352 21.48 -14.74 3.96
CA GLY A 352 22.06 -13.63 3.21
C GLY A 352 21.33 -13.41 1.88
N GLU A 353 21.95 -12.64 0.98
CA GLU A 353 21.36 -12.25 -0.31
C GLU A 353 21.22 -13.42 -1.31
N GLY A 354 21.72 -14.61 -0.97
CA GLY A 354 21.70 -15.80 -1.85
C GLY A 354 22.39 -15.52 -3.19
N ASP A 355 21.76 -15.96 -4.30
CA ASP A 355 22.34 -15.90 -5.66
C ASP A 355 22.23 -14.51 -6.35
N ALA A 356 22.12 -13.42 -5.59
CA ALA A 356 22.04 -12.08 -6.16
C ALA A 356 23.36 -11.68 -6.84
N VAL A 357 23.26 -11.14 -8.05
CA VAL A 357 24.44 -10.65 -8.77
C VAL A 357 24.88 -9.31 -8.18
N ARG A 358 26.11 -9.27 -7.66
CA ARG A 358 26.68 -8.04 -7.09
C ARG A 358 27.08 -7.07 -8.19
N ILE A 359 26.60 -5.83 -8.11
CA ILE A 359 26.90 -4.72 -9.03
C ILE A 359 27.56 -3.59 -8.25
N ASP A 360 28.73 -3.18 -8.69
CA ASP A 360 29.41 -1.98 -8.21
C ASP A 360 28.98 -0.78 -9.08
N LEU A 361 28.28 0.17 -8.49
CA LEU A 361 27.76 1.37 -9.15
C LEU A 361 28.77 2.53 -9.19
N ASN A 362 29.94 2.40 -8.58
CA ASN A 362 31.00 3.42 -8.59
C ASN A 362 31.86 3.35 -9.86
N GLN A 363 31.54 2.43 -10.77
CA GLN A 363 32.13 2.36 -12.11
C GLN A 363 31.42 3.33 -13.07
N PRO A 364 32.05 3.70 -14.20
CA PRO A 364 31.37 4.45 -15.26
C PRO A 364 30.06 3.76 -15.70
N MET A 365 28.97 4.51 -15.89
CA MET A 365 27.66 3.95 -16.23
C MET A 365 27.68 3.04 -17.46
N ALA A 366 28.51 3.37 -18.47
CA ALA A 366 28.69 2.52 -19.63
C ALA A 366 29.22 1.12 -19.27
N ASP A 367 30.07 1.01 -18.27
CA ASP A 367 30.62 -0.29 -17.84
C ASP A 367 29.61 -1.06 -16.97
N VAL A 368 28.84 -0.36 -16.13
CA VAL A 368 27.72 -0.96 -15.42
C VAL A 368 26.68 -1.54 -16.40
N CYS A 369 26.30 -0.80 -17.44
CA CYS A 369 25.40 -1.29 -18.49
C CYS A 369 25.97 -2.52 -19.21
N LYS A 370 27.29 -2.55 -19.53
CA LYS A 370 27.95 -3.74 -20.09
C LYS A 370 27.94 -4.97 -19.19
N ILE A 371 27.84 -4.77 -17.88
CA ILE A 371 27.67 -5.87 -16.93
C ILE A 371 26.22 -6.34 -16.95
N LEU A 372 25.27 -5.41 -16.82
CA LEU A 372 23.83 -5.72 -16.75
C LEU A 372 23.32 -6.44 -18.01
N THR A 373 23.78 -6.08 -19.20
CA THR A 373 23.38 -6.72 -20.47
C THR A 373 23.69 -8.23 -20.54
N LYS A 374 24.57 -8.73 -19.67
CA LYS A 374 24.91 -10.17 -19.60
C LYS A 374 23.83 -11.00 -18.90
N TYR A 375 22.93 -10.38 -18.17
CA TYR A 375 21.93 -11.05 -17.35
C TYR A 375 20.52 -10.87 -17.92
N PRO A 376 19.68 -11.93 -17.87
CA PRO A 376 18.31 -11.83 -18.35
C PRO A 376 17.42 -11.00 -17.41
N ILE A 377 16.27 -10.55 -17.95
CA ILE A 377 15.19 -9.98 -17.12
C ILE A 377 14.77 -10.95 -16.02
N GLY A 378 14.36 -10.43 -14.85
CA GLY A 378 14.04 -11.20 -13.66
C GLY A 378 15.27 -11.55 -12.80
N THR A 379 16.50 -11.28 -13.26
CA THR A 379 17.71 -11.50 -12.45
C THR A 379 17.71 -10.59 -11.23
N ARG A 380 17.98 -11.17 -10.05
CA ARG A 380 18.14 -10.44 -8.81
C ARG A 380 19.56 -9.87 -8.70
N LEU A 381 19.63 -8.61 -8.29
CA LEU A 381 20.84 -7.83 -8.14
C LEU A 381 21.05 -7.38 -6.70
N SER A 382 22.30 -7.21 -6.31
CA SER A 382 22.77 -6.56 -5.10
C SER A 382 23.61 -5.34 -5.48
N LEU A 383 23.01 -4.14 -5.35
CA LEU A 383 23.63 -2.89 -5.79
C LEU A 383 24.49 -2.29 -4.68
N ASN A 384 25.68 -1.80 -5.03
CA ASN A 384 26.62 -1.19 -4.09
C ASN A 384 27.21 0.08 -4.69
N GLY A 385 27.18 1.20 -3.95
CA GLY A 385 27.71 2.48 -4.38
C GLY A 385 26.67 3.61 -4.39
N THR A 386 26.89 4.61 -5.24
CA THR A 386 26.09 5.84 -5.28
C THR A 386 24.85 5.69 -6.16
N ILE A 387 23.71 6.16 -5.66
CA ILE A 387 22.45 6.29 -6.40
C ILE A 387 21.88 7.70 -6.20
N ILE A 388 21.38 8.32 -7.25
CA ILE A 388 20.63 9.57 -7.20
C ILE A 388 19.15 9.27 -6.95
N VAL A 389 18.52 10.01 -6.06
CA VAL A 389 17.10 9.91 -5.74
C VAL A 389 16.38 11.14 -6.25
N GLY A 390 15.34 10.94 -7.04
CA GLY A 390 14.53 12.04 -7.57
C GLY A 390 13.23 11.49 -8.16
N ARG A 391 12.17 12.29 -8.10
CA ARG A 391 10.86 11.89 -8.61
C ARG A 391 10.13 13.06 -9.30
N ASP A 392 8.83 13.12 -9.26
CA ASP A 392 7.95 13.93 -10.10
C ASP A 392 8.42 15.39 -10.31
N ILE A 393 8.53 16.18 -9.22
CA ILE A 393 8.88 17.62 -9.32
C ILE A 393 10.33 17.79 -9.77
N ALA A 394 11.24 16.95 -9.27
CA ALA A 394 12.64 16.97 -9.69
C ALA A 394 12.79 16.73 -11.21
N HIS A 395 12.07 15.71 -11.75
CA HIS A 395 12.07 15.44 -13.19
C HIS A 395 11.51 16.62 -13.99
N ALA A 396 10.40 17.23 -13.54
CA ALA A 396 9.84 18.40 -14.23
C ALA A 396 10.81 19.58 -14.24
N LYS A 397 11.54 19.83 -13.13
CA LYS A 397 12.56 20.90 -13.07
C LYS A 397 13.75 20.64 -14.00
N ILE A 398 14.23 19.38 -14.04
CA ILE A 398 15.32 19.00 -14.96
C ILE A 398 14.86 19.14 -16.41
N LYS A 399 13.64 18.69 -16.75
CA LYS A 399 13.06 18.87 -18.07
C LYS A 399 13.02 20.35 -18.48
N ALA A 400 12.55 21.23 -17.59
CA ALA A 400 12.51 22.68 -17.86
C ALA A 400 13.92 23.27 -18.14
N ARG A 401 14.95 22.77 -17.47
CA ARG A 401 16.35 23.17 -17.73
C ARG A 401 16.83 22.69 -19.10
N LEU A 402 16.53 21.46 -19.48
CA LEU A 402 16.83 20.93 -20.81
C LEU A 402 16.12 21.75 -21.90
N ASP A 403 14.84 22.09 -21.71
CA ASP A 403 14.07 22.96 -22.62
C ASP A 403 14.68 24.37 -22.76
N ALA A 404 15.34 24.85 -21.72
CA ALA A 404 16.08 26.11 -21.74
C ALA A 404 17.49 26.00 -22.36
N GLY A 405 17.88 24.81 -22.83
CA GLY A 405 19.18 24.56 -23.44
C GLY A 405 20.31 24.29 -22.46
N GLU A 406 20.02 24.05 -21.16
CA GLU A 406 21.03 23.64 -20.21
C GLU A 406 21.42 22.17 -20.41
N PRO A 407 22.66 21.77 -20.10
CA PRO A 407 23.07 20.37 -20.22
C PRO A 407 22.40 19.49 -19.15
N MET A 408 22.29 18.19 -19.45
CA MET A 408 21.89 17.17 -18.47
C MET A 408 22.85 17.23 -17.26
N PRO A 409 22.34 17.26 -16.03
CA PRO A 409 23.18 17.25 -14.83
C PRO A 409 24.12 16.05 -14.76
N GLU A 410 25.39 16.29 -14.39
CA GLU A 410 26.42 15.24 -14.37
C GLU A 410 26.08 14.09 -13.41
N TYR A 411 25.41 14.37 -12.29
CA TYR A 411 25.01 13.32 -11.37
C TYR A 411 24.00 12.33 -11.99
N LEU A 412 23.18 12.74 -12.97
CA LEU A 412 22.28 11.84 -13.70
C LEU A 412 22.96 11.07 -14.83
N LYS A 413 24.08 11.57 -15.33
CA LYS A 413 24.93 10.85 -16.30
C LYS A 413 25.76 9.78 -15.62
N ASN A 414 26.24 10.07 -14.42
CA ASN A 414 27.25 9.27 -13.74
C ASN A 414 26.68 8.23 -12.78
N HIS A 415 25.38 8.31 -12.41
CA HIS A 415 24.76 7.44 -11.42
C HIS A 415 23.36 6.98 -11.86
N PRO A 416 22.90 5.80 -11.39
CA PRO A 416 21.52 5.38 -11.52
C PRO A 416 20.58 6.37 -10.80
N ILE A 417 19.33 6.45 -11.29
CA ILE A 417 18.30 7.22 -10.61
C ILE A 417 17.27 6.31 -9.94
N TYR A 418 16.97 6.56 -8.66
CA TYR A 418 15.97 5.90 -7.88
C TYR A 418 14.75 6.80 -7.70
N TYR A 419 13.62 6.38 -8.21
CA TYR A 419 12.36 7.10 -8.03
C TYR A 419 11.81 6.83 -6.63
N ALA A 420 12.17 7.71 -5.71
CA ALA A 420 11.82 7.59 -4.30
C ALA A 420 11.69 8.96 -3.64
N GLY A 421 11.20 8.97 -2.42
CA GLY A 421 11.15 10.15 -1.56
C GLY A 421 11.07 9.68 -0.10
N PRO A 422 12.06 10.02 0.74
CA PRO A 422 12.15 9.50 2.11
C PRO A 422 11.02 10.01 3.01
N ALA A 423 10.69 9.23 4.03
CA ALA A 423 10.04 9.73 5.23
C ALA A 423 11.05 10.55 6.06
N LYS A 424 10.59 11.18 7.15
CA LYS A 424 11.50 11.93 8.03
C LYS A 424 12.58 11.02 8.62
N THR A 425 13.78 11.55 8.73
CA THR A 425 14.92 10.81 9.28
C THR A 425 14.87 10.83 10.80
N PRO A 426 14.81 9.67 11.48
CA PRO A 426 14.94 9.60 12.93
C PRO A 426 16.33 10.04 13.40
N ALA A 427 16.42 10.58 14.61
CA ALA A 427 17.69 10.96 15.20
C ALA A 427 18.66 9.77 15.26
N GLY A 428 19.91 9.99 14.81
CA GLY A 428 20.97 8.98 14.80
C GLY A 428 20.89 7.96 13.66
N MET A 429 19.93 8.06 12.73
CA MET A 429 19.85 7.22 11.54
C MET A 429 20.37 7.95 10.29
N ALA A 430 20.84 7.19 9.31
CA ALA A 430 21.30 7.74 8.04
C ALA A 430 20.15 8.35 7.24
N CYS A 431 18.97 7.68 7.22
CA CYS A 431 17.82 8.13 6.46
C CYS A 431 16.51 7.64 7.10
N GLY A 432 15.40 8.30 6.78
CA GLY A 432 14.06 7.80 7.09
C GLY A 432 13.63 6.68 6.15
N SER A 433 12.54 5.99 6.47
CA SER A 433 12.01 4.92 5.61
C SER A 433 11.94 5.39 4.16
N MET A 434 12.60 4.66 3.26
CA MET A 434 12.71 4.99 1.85
C MET A 434 12.48 3.75 0.98
N GLY A 435 11.44 3.77 0.18
CA GLY A 435 11.11 2.74 -0.78
C GLY A 435 10.72 3.35 -2.14
N PRO A 436 10.56 2.52 -3.17
CA PRO A 436 10.30 3.00 -4.52
C PRO A 436 8.91 3.63 -4.67
N THR A 437 8.82 4.68 -5.49
CA THR A 437 7.54 5.19 -5.98
C THR A 437 7.18 4.54 -7.33
N THR A 438 5.93 4.76 -7.78
CA THR A 438 5.41 4.22 -9.04
C THR A 438 6.14 4.81 -10.24
N ALA A 439 6.77 3.94 -11.03
CA ALA A 439 7.63 4.33 -12.15
C ALA A 439 6.89 5.03 -13.29
N GLY A 440 5.62 4.68 -13.53
CA GLY A 440 4.85 5.18 -14.68
C GLY A 440 4.75 6.70 -14.77
N ARG A 441 4.80 7.41 -13.63
CA ARG A 441 4.72 8.88 -13.59
C ARG A 441 5.91 9.57 -14.26
N MET A 442 7.08 8.95 -14.21
CA MET A 442 8.30 9.47 -14.84
C MET A 442 8.51 8.95 -16.26
N GLY A 443 7.57 8.17 -16.80
CA GLY A 443 7.64 7.64 -18.16
C GLY A 443 7.89 8.69 -19.26
N PRO A 444 7.19 9.82 -19.26
CA PRO A 444 7.35 10.85 -20.28
C PRO A 444 8.75 11.48 -20.39
N TYR A 445 9.57 11.37 -19.36
CA TYR A 445 10.91 11.97 -19.35
C TYR A 445 12.01 11.02 -19.85
N VAL A 446 11.74 9.71 -19.93
CA VAL A 446 12.80 8.68 -20.07
C VAL A 446 13.56 8.79 -21.38
N ASP A 447 12.87 8.84 -22.53
CA ASP A 447 13.52 8.87 -23.85
C ASP A 447 14.43 10.10 -23.98
N GLU A 448 13.93 11.27 -23.59
CA GLU A 448 14.71 12.52 -23.66
C GLU A 448 15.88 12.54 -22.69
N PHE A 449 15.69 12.08 -21.44
CA PHE A 449 16.79 12.04 -20.47
C PHE A 449 17.90 11.08 -20.90
N GLN A 450 17.54 9.92 -21.45
CA GLN A 450 18.49 8.96 -21.99
C GLN A 450 19.19 9.48 -23.27
N ASP A 451 18.48 10.21 -24.12
CA ASP A 451 19.07 10.86 -25.30
C ASP A 451 20.19 11.86 -24.93
N HIS A 452 20.01 12.55 -23.79
CA HIS A 452 21.02 13.44 -23.20
C HIS A 452 22.05 12.71 -22.32
N GLY A 453 22.07 11.38 -22.34
CA GLY A 453 23.03 10.53 -21.63
C GLY A 453 22.77 10.40 -20.11
N GLY A 454 21.63 10.88 -19.61
CA GLY A 454 21.25 10.76 -18.21
C GLY A 454 20.27 9.61 -17.94
N SER A 455 20.15 9.21 -16.69
CA SER A 455 19.14 8.22 -16.23
C SER A 455 19.14 6.90 -17.02
N LEU A 456 20.30 6.43 -17.49
CA LEU A 456 20.42 5.16 -18.21
C LEU A 456 19.95 3.96 -17.38
N ILE A 457 20.14 4.01 -16.06
CA ILE A 457 19.65 2.98 -15.14
C ILE A 457 18.65 3.62 -14.20
N MET A 458 17.42 3.14 -14.24
CA MET A 458 16.30 3.63 -13.42
C MET A 458 15.86 2.56 -12.43
N LEU A 459 15.67 2.93 -11.17
CA LEU A 459 15.11 2.06 -10.12
C LEU A 459 13.74 2.59 -9.69
N ALA A 460 12.73 1.74 -9.64
CA ALA A 460 11.39 2.10 -9.15
C ALA A 460 10.53 0.85 -8.94
N LYS A 461 9.21 1.02 -8.78
CA LYS A 461 8.24 -0.08 -8.75
C LYS A 461 7.16 0.08 -9.82
N GLY A 462 6.58 -1.05 -10.22
CA GLY A 462 5.45 -1.10 -11.16
C GLY A 462 5.88 -1.27 -12.62
N ASN A 463 4.90 -1.55 -13.45
CA ASN A 463 5.09 -1.74 -14.88
C ASN A 463 5.39 -0.40 -15.57
N ARG A 464 6.05 -0.48 -16.73
CA ARG A 464 6.33 0.68 -17.60
C ARG A 464 5.53 0.60 -18.89
N SER A 465 5.38 1.74 -19.59
CA SER A 465 4.85 1.79 -20.96
C SER A 465 5.82 1.18 -21.96
N ILE A 466 5.32 0.88 -23.16
CA ILE A 466 6.16 0.42 -24.27
C ILE A 466 7.21 1.45 -24.67
N ASP A 467 6.90 2.75 -24.52
CA ASP A 467 7.84 3.83 -24.87
C ASP A 467 9.11 3.76 -24.04
N VAL A 468 8.99 3.41 -22.75
CA VAL A 468 10.16 3.21 -21.88
C VAL A 468 10.97 1.98 -22.30
N THR A 469 10.32 0.88 -22.69
CA THR A 469 11.00 -0.30 -23.21
C THR A 469 11.77 0.05 -24.49
N ASN A 470 11.15 0.82 -25.40
CA ASN A 470 11.76 1.28 -26.63
C ASN A 470 12.94 2.25 -26.36
N ALA A 471 12.80 3.16 -25.40
CA ALA A 471 13.87 4.07 -24.99
C ALA A 471 15.07 3.30 -24.43
N CYS A 472 14.86 2.34 -23.55
CA CYS A 472 15.93 1.48 -23.04
C CYS A 472 16.65 0.73 -24.18
N GLN A 473 15.92 0.19 -25.15
CA GLN A 473 16.52 -0.47 -26.32
C GLN A 473 17.30 0.51 -27.19
N LYS A 474 16.78 1.71 -27.43
CA LYS A 474 17.39 2.74 -28.29
C LYS A 474 18.69 3.28 -27.68
N HIS A 475 18.71 3.53 -26.38
CA HIS A 475 19.80 4.22 -25.69
C HIS A 475 20.71 3.30 -24.87
N GLY A 476 20.45 1.99 -24.83
CA GLY A 476 21.21 1.02 -24.02
C GLY A 476 20.92 1.12 -22.52
N GLY A 477 19.71 1.56 -22.17
CA GLY A 477 19.29 1.77 -20.78
C GLY A 477 18.64 0.54 -20.13
N PHE A 478 18.41 0.64 -18.81
CA PHE A 478 17.80 -0.41 -18.00
C PHE A 478 16.75 0.16 -17.05
N TYR A 479 15.66 -0.60 -16.85
CA TYR A 479 14.75 -0.37 -15.74
C TYR A 479 14.89 -1.52 -14.74
N LEU A 480 15.26 -1.17 -13.52
CA LEU A 480 15.41 -2.09 -12.40
C LEU A 480 14.22 -1.94 -11.45
N GLY A 481 13.66 -3.05 -11.04
CA GLY A 481 12.61 -3.08 -10.00
C GLY A 481 13.21 -3.07 -8.60
N SER A 482 12.76 -2.15 -7.76
CA SER A 482 13.00 -2.20 -6.31
C SER A 482 11.75 -2.72 -5.61
N ILE A 483 11.92 -3.48 -4.52
CA ILE A 483 10.79 -4.05 -3.78
C ILE A 483 9.94 -2.92 -3.19
N GLY A 484 8.66 -2.86 -3.57
CA GLY A 484 7.72 -1.92 -3.00
C GLY A 484 7.13 -2.46 -1.70
N GLY A 485 7.11 -1.64 -0.67
CA GLY A 485 6.60 -1.97 0.67
C GLY A 485 7.66 -1.90 1.77
N PRO A 486 8.81 -2.58 1.68
CA PRO A 486 9.75 -2.71 2.80
C PRO A 486 10.70 -1.51 2.91
N ALA A 487 10.18 -0.34 3.23
CA ALA A 487 10.95 0.90 3.27
C ALA A 487 11.80 1.07 4.54
N ALA A 488 11.39 0.49 5.66
CA ALA A 488 12.11 0.57 6.92
C ALA A 488 13.42 -0.23 6.87
N ILE A 489 13.38 -1.45 6.36
CA ILE A 489 14.59 -2.29 6.26
C ILE A 489 15.58 -1.72 5.23
N LEU A 490 15.11 -1.19 4.09
CA LEU A 490 15.99 -0.54 3.12
C LEU A 490 16.73 0.65 3.73
N ALA A 491 16.04 1.47 4.53
CA ALA A 491 16.65 2.58 5.23
C ALA A 491 17.64 2.13 6.30
N GLN A 492 17.32 1.08 7.07
CA GLN A 492 18.18 0.61 8.17
C GLN A 492 19.40 -0.16 7.67
N GLU A 493 19.23 -1.06 6.69
CA GLU A 493 20.26 -2.03 6.32
C GLU A 493 21.02 -1.66 5.04
N ASN A 494 20.37 -1.01 4.07
CA ASN A 494 20.96 -0.80 2.76
C ASN A 494 21.42 0.63 2.49
N ILE A 495 20.77 1.66 3.06
CA ILE A 495 21.15 3.05 2.84
C ILE A 495 22.11 3.50 3.96
N LYS A 496 23.36 3.82 3.61
CA LYS A 496 24.43 4.14 4.55
C LYS A 496 24.61 5.65 4.76
N ALA A 497 24.30 6.44 3.74
CA ALA A 497 24.36 7.90 3.80
C ALA A 497 23.31 8.52 2.86
N ILE A 498 22.92 9.75 3.17
CA ILE A 498 22.05 10.58 2.34
C ILE A 498 22.51 12.02 2.37
N GLU A 499 22.54 12.66 1.20
CA GLU A 499 22.92 14.06 1.02
C GLU A 499 21.93 14.74 0.05
N CYS A 500 21.48 15.96 0.36
CA CYS A 500 20.67 16.74 -0.57
C CYS A 500 21.57 17.40 -1.62
N VAL A 501 21.31 17.12 -2.91
CA VAL A 501 22.10 17.64 -4.04
C VAL A 501 21.49 18.93 -4.58
N GLU A 502 20.18 18.94 -4.84
CA GLU A 502 19.46 20.10 -5.39
C GLU A 502 18.02 20.18 -4.83
N TYR A 503 17.48 21.38 -4.83
CA TYR A 503 16.08 21.70 -4.48
C TYR A 503 15.69 21.32 -3.04
N PRO A 504 16.47 21.70 -2.00
CA PRO A 504 16.17 21.34 -0.62
C PRO A 504 14.79 21.82 -0.15
N GLU A 505 14.27 22.90 -0.73
CA GLU A 505 12.93 23.44 -0.45
C GLU A 505 11.79 22.48 -0.79
N LEU A 506 12.05 21.51 -1.67
CA LEU A 506 11.07 20.50 -2.08
C LEU A 506 10.94 19.34 -1.09
N GLY A 507 11.79 19.28 -0.06
CA GLY A 507 11.74 18.22 0.94
C GLY A 507 11.86 16.83 0.31
N MET A 508 10.82 15.97 0.44
CA MET A 508 10.83 14.62 -0.14
C MET A 508 10.88 14.58 -1.67
N GLU A 509 10.65 15.69 -2.35
CA GLU A 509 10.74 15.84 -3.81
C GLU A 509 12.08 16.45 -4.26
N ALA A 510 12.98 16.76 -3.32
CA ALA A 510 14.34 17.22 -3.60
C ALA A 510 15.14 16.14 -4.34
N ILE A 511 16.26 16.52 -4.90
CA ILE A 511 17.24 15.58 -5.44
C ILE A 511 18.21 15.20 -4.33
N TRP A 512 18.26 13.90 -4.04
CA TRP A 512 19.16 13.35 -3.04
C TRP A 512 20.21 12.45 -3.68
N LYS A 513 21.34 12.34 -3.03
CA LYS A 513 22.36 11.33 -3.30
C LYS A 513 22.42 10.39 -2.11
N ILE A 514 22.35 9.09 -2.36
CA ILE A 514 22.46 8.05 -1.34
C ILE A 514 23.63 7.13 -1.64
N GLU A 515 24.31 6.67 -0.59
CA GLU A 515 25.25 5.57 -0.66
C GLU A 515 24.59 4.30 -0.16
N VAL A 516 24.65 3.24 -0.98
CA VAL A 516 24.00 1.98 -0.69
C VAL A 516 24.98 0.81 -0.62
N GLU A 517 24.64 -0.15 0.25
CA GLU A 517 25.27 -1.46 0.32
C GLU A 517 24.22 -2.55 0.23
N ASN A 518 24.48 -3.54 -0.61
CA ASN A 518 23.63 -4.70 -0.81
C ASN A 518 22.16 -4.33 -1.09
N PHE A 519 21.94 -3.27 -1.85
CA PHE A 519 20.59 -2.78 -2.15
C PHE A 519 19.90 -3.71 -3.16
N PRO A 520 18.75 -4.32 -2.81
CA PRO A 520 18.10 -5.31 -3.66
C PRO A 520 17.40 -4.68 -4.86
N ALA A 521 17.66 -5.22 -6.05
CA ALA A 521 16.97 -4.84 -7.28
C ALA A 521 16.77 -6.03 -8.22
N PHE A 522 15.94 -5.85 -9.26
CA PHE A 522 15.65 -6.87 -10.28
C PHE A 522 15.67 -6.24 -11.66
N ILE A 523 16.27 -6.89 -12.66
CA ILE A 523 16.21 -6.41 -14.04
C ILE A 523 14.78 -6.62 -14.57
N LEU A 524 14.08 -5.54 -14.89
CA LEU A 524 12.71 -5.60 -15.40
C LEU A 524 12.59 -5.20 -16.88
N VAL A 525 13.37 -4.24 -17.34
CA VAL A 525 13.52 -3.91 -18.76
C VAL A 525 15.01 -3.80 -19.04
N ASP A 526 15.44 -4.41 -20.14
CA ASP A 526 16.83 -4.41 -20.55
C ASP A 526 17.08 -3.60 -21.85
N ASP A 527 18.35 -3.45 -22.19
CA ASP A 527 18.85 -2.77 -23.38
C ASP A 527 18.55 -3.48 -24.72
N LYS A 528 17.93 -4.66 -24.66
CA LYS A 528 17.52 -5.47 -25.82
C LYS A 528 16.02 -5.35 -26.12
N GLY A 529 15.29 -4.55 -25.32
CA GLY A 529 13.84 -4.39 -25.43
C GLY A 529 13.02 -5.52 -24.78
N ASN A 530 13.64 -6.35 -23.94
CA ASN A 530 12.90 -7.30 -23.14
C ASN A 530 12.20 -6.59 -21.97
N ASP A 531 10.94 -6.96 -21.71
CA ASP A 531 10.11 -6.40 -20.66
C ASP A 531 9.50 -7.53 -19.85
N PHE A 532 9.88 -7.60 -18.57
CA PHE A 532 9.46 -8.64 -17.64
C PHE A 532 7.93 -8.79 -17.57
N PHE A 533 7.19 -7.69 -17.52
CA PHE A 533 5.73 -7.71 -17.40
C PHE A 533 5.01 -8.16 -18.68
N LYS A 534 5.65 -8.03 -19.84
CA LYS A 534 5.14 -8.54 -21.12
C LYS A 534 5.47 -10.01 -21.33
N GLN A 535 6.50 -10.51 -20.65
CA GLN A 535 7.00 -11.88 -20.76
C GLN A 535 6.66 -12.72 -19.52
N LEU A 536 5.67 -12.31 -18.71
CA LEU A 536 5.21 -13.06 -17.55
C LEU A 536 4.82 -14.48 -17.95
N LYS A 537 5.38 -15.46 -17.23
CA LYS A 537 5.00 -16.87 -17.39
C LYS A 537 3.87 -17.17 -16.42
N PRO A 538 2.70 -17.60 -16.91
CA PRO A 538 1.62 -18.06 -16.03
C PRO A 538 2.14 -19.17 -15.11
N CYS A 539 1.74 -19.13 -13.84
CA CYS A 539 2.00 -20.23 -12.91
C CYS A 539 1.06 -21.40 -13.25
N ALA A 540 1.55 -22.37 -14.02
CA ALA A 540 0.77 -23.54 -14.38
C ALA A 540 0.72 -24.52 -13.20
N GLY A 541 -0.50 -24.92 -12.81
CA GLY A 541 -0.70 -25.94 -11.75
C GLY A 541 -0.72 -25.40 -10.32
N CYS A 542 -0.64 -24.09 -10.10
CA CYS A 542 -0.72 -23.52 -8.77
C CYS A 542 -2.08 -23.78 -8.11
N THR A 543 -2.06 -24.25 -6.86
CA THR A 543 -3.26 -24.58 -6.05
C THR A 543 -3.41 -23.66 -4.86
N ILE A 544 -4.62 -23.56 -4.31
CA ILE A 544 -4.85 -22.93 -2.99
C ILE A 544 -4.41 -23.93 -1.92
N LEU A 545 -3.52 -23.50 -1.03
CA LEU A 545 -3.10 -24.28 0.13
C LEU A 545 -4.12 -24.19 1.26
#